data_2f3787183450b82218a900f9795a9420
#
_entry.id   2f3787183450b82218a900f9795a9420
#
_cell.length_a   1.000
_cell.length_b   1.000
_cell.length_c   1.000
_cell.angle_alpha   90.00
_cell.angle_beta   90.00
_cell.angle_gamma   90.00
#
_symmetry.space_group_name_H-M   'P 1'
#
loop_
_entity.id
_entity.type
_entity.pdbx_description
1 polymer ?
#
loop_
_entity_poly.entity_id
_entity_poly.type
_entity_poly.pdbx_seq_one_letter_code
_entity_poly.pdbx_strand_id
1 'polypeptide(L)'
;MAMNGMISTLNRWFLSASVVLITLGVLSTAHAATLAGVSLPDQATVGGKAVVLNGLGIRTATMLKVKVYVIGLYLESNSSDSQAIIASSENKRIAMHFVHEVDADKLRDGWTEGFQDNSADVAGIKAEIAKFNASMRDVKSGDSIVLDFSGDTVDVVINDTRIDTITGKAFQQAVLAIWLGPKPPNEALKQGILGR
;
A
#
# COMPACT_ATOMS: atom_id res chain seq x y z
N MET A 1 12.86 -71.63 -62.97
CA MET A 1 11.38 -71.64 -63.07
C MET A 1 10.83 -70.67 -62.07
N ALA A 2 10.12 -69.67 -62.52
CA ALA A 2 9.68 -68.42 -61.91
C ALA A 2 8.87 -68.56 -60.65
N MET A 3 8.91 -67.57 -59.82
CA MET A 3 7.65 -66.77 -59.57
C MET A 3 7.86 -65.62 -58.60
N ASN A 4 7.46 -64.46 -59.07
CA ASN A 4 7.40 -63.19 -58.37
C ASN A 4 6.54 -63.21 -57.15
N GLY A 5 6.98 -62.52 -56.11
CA GLY A 5 6.18 -62.09 -54.93
C GLY A 5 6.29 -60.61 -54.68
N MET A 6 5.24 -59.91 -55.04
CA MET A 6 5.11 -58.45 -55.01
C MET A 6 4.85 -57.99 -53.57
N ILE A 7 5.72 -57.16 -52.99
CA ILE A 7 5.57 -56.60 -51.67
C ILE A 7 4.90 -55.24 -51.82
N SER A 8 3.69 -55.11 -51.29
CA SER A 8 2.92 -53.91 -51.23
C SER A 8 3.40 -53.04 -50.06
N THR A 9 3.84 -51.83 -50.34
CA THR A 9 4.23 -50.83 -49.42
C THR A 9 2.98 -50.18 -48.84
N LEU A 10 2.71 -50.37 -47.54
CA LEU A 10 1.70 -49.59 -46.76
C LEU A 10 2.32 -48.26 -46.31
N ASN A 11 1.86 -47.21 -46.94
CA ASN A 11 2.10 -45.82 -46.46
C ASN A 11 1.30 -45.57 -45.19
N ARG A 12 1.99 -45.46 -44.05
CA ARG A 12 1.41 -44.98 -42.78
C ARG A 12 1.57 -43.47 -42.69
N TRP A 13 0.50 -42.76 -42.93
CA TRP A 13 0.39 -41.30 -42.70
C TRP A 13 0.23 -41.07 -41.19
N PHE A 14 1.27 -40.54 -40.56
CA PHE A 14 1.16 -40.02 -39.19
C PHE A 14 0.60 -38.61 -39.27
N LEU A 15 -0.68 -38.45 -38.93
CA LEU A 15 -1.31 -37.16 -38.67
C LEU A 15 -0.82 -36.67 -37.30
N SER A 16 0.13 -35.74 -37.32
CA SER A 16 0.54 -35.00 -36.11
C SER A 16 -0.53 -33.96 -35.79
N ALA A 17 -1.39 -34.25 -34.83
CA ALA A 17 -2.31 -33.28 -34.28
C ALA A 17 -1.56 -32.33 -33.33
N SER A 18 -1.21 -31.13 -33.81
CA SER A 18 -0.67 -30.06 -32.98
C SER A 18 -1.79 -29.49 -32.12
N VAL A 19 -1.80 -29.82 -30.82
CA VAL A 19 -2.67 -29.21 -29.83
C VAL A 19 -2.10 -27.81 -29.52
N VAL A 20 -2.71 -26.79 -30.09
CA VAL A 20 -2.43 -25.39 -29.70
C VAL A 20 -3.13 -25.09 -28.37
N LEU A 21 -2.36 -25.10 -27.31
CA LEU A 21 -2.84 -24.69 -25.97
C LEU A 21 -2.97 -23.17 -25.94
N ILE A 22 -4.18 -22.66 -26.18
CA ILE A 22 -4.48 -21.24 -26.02
C ILE A 22 -4.61 -20.99 -24.52
N THR A 23 -3.54 -20.48 -23.89
CA THR A 23 -3.61 -19.91 -22.54
C THR A 23 -4.40 -18.61 -22.60
N LEU A 24 -5.67 -18.64 -22.20
CA LEU A 24 -6.43 -17.43 -21.90
C LEU A 24 -5.76 -16.75 -20.71
N GLY A 25 -4.93 -15.74 -20.98
CA GLY A 25 -4.47 -14.81 -19.95
C GLY A 25 -5.68 -14.08 -19.38
N VAL A 26 -6.01 -14.32 -18.12
CA VAL A 26 -6.99 -13.53 -17.39
C VAL A 26 -6.38 -12.14 -17.21
N LEU A 27 -6.78 -11.19 -18.04
CA LEU A 27 -6.50 -9.77 -17.85
C LEU A 27 -7.26 -9.33 -16.60
N SER A 28 -6.59 -9.36 -15.45
CA SER A 28 -7.11 -8.73 -14.24
C SER A 28 -7.22 -7.23 -14.52
N THR A 29 -8.44 -6.72 -14.69
CA THR A 29 -8.68 -5.28 -14.71
C THR A 29 -8.33 -4.74 -13.34
N ALA A 30 -7.22 -4.01 -13.24
CA ALA A 30 -6.89 -3.27 -12.04
C ALA A 30 -7.94 -2.18 -11.85
N HIS A 31 -8.86 -2.39 -10.93
CA HIS A 31 -9.77 -1.35 -10.48
C HIS A 31 -8.97 -0.37 -9.62
N ALA A 32 -9.36 0.89 -9.60
CA ALA A 32 -8.75 1.93 -8.80
C ALA A 32 -9.83 2.85 -8.24
N ALA A 33 -9.80 3.09 -6.94
CA ALA A 33 -10.67 4.06 -6.32
C ALA A 33 -10.10 5.47 -6.51
N THR A 34 -10.96 6.45 -6.83
CA THR A 34 -10.56 7.82 -7.13
C THR A 34 -11.13 8.79 -6.11
N LEU A 35 -10.28 9.67 -5.56
CA LEU A 35 -10.66 10.75 -4.66
C LEU A 35 -9.88 12.03 -5.02
N ALA A 36 -10.58 13.13 -5.21
CA ALA A 36 -9.98 14.43 -5.57
C ALA A 36 -9.04 14.40 -6.79
N GLY A 37 -9.32 13.53 -7.78
CA GLY A 37 -8.51 13.38 -9.00
C GLY A 37 -7.29 12.44 -8.84
N VAL A 38 -7.06 11.88 -7.65
CA VAL A 38 -6.03 10.88 -7.39
C VAL A 38 -6.66 9.50 -7.42
N SER A 39 -6.09 8.58 -8.19
CA SER A 39 -6.50 7.18 -8.25
C SER A 39 -5.48 6.30 -7.55
N LEU A 40 -5.93 5.50 -6.59
CA LEU A 40 -5.11 4.50 -5.91
C LEU A 40 -5.62 3.09 -6.26
N PRO A 41 -4.73 2.11 -6.51
CA PRO A 41 -5.11 0.74 -6.84
C PRO A 41 -6.00 0.11 -5.76
N ASP A 42 -6.95 -0.75 -6.13
CA ASP A 42 -7.81 -1.46 -5.17
C ASP A 42 -7.05 -2.51 -4.34
N GLN A 43 -5.87 -2.93 -4.81
CA GLN A 43 -5.05 -3.95 -4.16
C GLN A 43 -3.57 -3.59 -4.18
N ALA A 44 -2.84 -4.13 -3.20
CA ALA A 44 -1.39 -4.05 -3.11
C ALA A 44 -0.81 -5.33 -2.49
N THR A 45 0.51 -5.45 -2.48
CA THR A 45 1.21 -6.56 -1.79
C THR A 45 2.11 -5.97 -0.73
N VAL A 46 2.04 -6.49 0.49
CA VAL A 46 2.88 -6.10 1.64
C VAL A 46 3.39 -7.37 2.31
N GLY A 47 4.70 -7.50 2.48
CA GLY A 47 5.30 -8.68 3.10
C GLY A 47 4.89 -10.01 2.45
N GLY A 48 4.65 -10.01 1.12
CA GLY A 48 4.22 -11.18 0.36
C GLY A 48 2.74 -11.52 0.46
N LYS A 49 1.93 -10.74 1.21
CA LYS A 49 0.48 -10.93 1.33
C LYS A 49 -0.28 -9.85 0.55
N ALA A 50 -1.40 -10.25 -0.04
CA ALA A 50 -2.32 -9.31 -0.67
C ALA A 50 -3.04 -8.48 0.42
N VAL A 51 -3.14 -7.17 0.18
CA VAL A 51 -3.93 -6.23 0.97
C VAL A 51 -4.88 -5.50 0.03
N VAL A 52 -6.11 -5.24 0.49
CA VAL A 52 -7.15 -4.55 -0.28
C VAL A 52 -7.38 -3.15 0.26
N LEU A 53 -7.74 -2.23 -0.61
CA LEU A 53 -8.05 -0.85 -0.23
C LEU A 53 -9.29 -0.84 0.69
N ASN A 54 -9.08 -0.41 1.92
CA ASN A 54 -10.14 -0.29 2.94
C ASN A 54 -10.92 1.01 2.77
N GLY A 55 -10.26 2.09 2.43
CA GLY A 55 -10.88 3.37 2.18
C GLY A 55 -9.88 4.47 1.83
N LEU A 56 -10.41 5.62 1.38
CA LEU A 56 -9.66 6.80 0.96
C LEU A 56 -10.03 8.00 1.83
N GLY A 57 -9.04 8.84 2.12
CA GLY A 57 -9.24 10.11 2.81
C GLY A 57 -8.43 11.25 2.19
N ILE A 58 -8.76 12.49 2.54
CA ILE A 58 -8.01 13.67 2.15
C ILE A 58 -7.50 14.40 3.39
N ARG A 59 -6.18 14.66 3.45
CA ARG A 59 -5.60 15.59 4.42
C ARG A 59 -5.80 17.01 3.93
N THR A 60 -6.52 17.79 4.71
CA THR A 60 -6.61 19.24 4.50
C THR A 60 -5.85 19.97 5.60
N ALA A 61 -5.16 21.02 5.24
CA ALA A 61 -4.43 21.89 6.17
C ALA A 61 -4.97 23.33 6.09
N THR A 62 -4.74 24.09 7.16
CA THR A 62 -5.12 25.49 7.30
C THR A 62 -6.64 25.75 7.33
N MET A 63 -7.04 26.96 7.71
CA MET A 63 -8.45 27.40 7.69
C MET A 63 -9.04 27.41 6.28
N LEU A 64 -8.19 27.52 5.24
CA LEU A 64 -8.60 27.51 3.83
C LEU A 64 -8.80 26.09 3.28
N LYS A 65 -8.63 25.04 4.12
CA LYS A 65 -8.78 23.63 3.74
C LYS A 65 -7.96 23.23 2.50
N VAL A 66 -6.73 23.72 2.42
CA VAL A 66 -5.79 23.33 1.34
C VAL A 66 -5.62 21.82 1.37
N LYS A 67 -5.88 21.14 0.25
CA LYS A 67 -5.67 19.70 0.09
C LYS A 67 -4.16 19.45 0.04
N VAL A 68 -3.65 18.60 0.92
CA VAL A 68 -2.22 18.30 1.02
C VAL A 68 -1.91 16.96 0.36
N TYR A 69 -2.63 15.91 0.73
CA TYR A 69 -2.50 14.59 0.13
C TYR A 69 -3.83 13.81 0.17
N VAL A 70 -3.97 12.87 -0.76
CA VAL A 70 -4.94 11.77 -0.68
C VAL A 70 -4.24 10.60 -0.03
N ILE A 71 -4.92 9.92 0.89
CA ILE A 71 -4.39 8.76 1.62
C ILE A 71 -5.30 7.56 1.41
N GLY A 72 -4.70 6.38 1.18
CA GLY A 72 -5.38 5.09 1.18
C GLY A 72 -4.86 4.23 2.33
N LEU A 73 -5.79 3.58 3.03
CA LEU A 73 -5.49 2.52 3.99
C LEU A 73 -5.77 1.17 3.32
N TYR A 74 -4.80 0.27 3.35
CA TYR A 74 -4.93 -1.10 2.83
C TYR A 74 -4.77 -2.10 3.97
N LEU A 75 -5.63 -3.12 3.98
CA LEU A 75 -5.70 -4.16 5.02
C LEU A 75 -5.78 -5.54 4.35
N GLU A 76 -5.40 -6.61 5.07
CA GLU A 76 -5.63 -7.99 4.61
C GLU A 76 -7.15 -8.30 4.54
N SER A 77 -7.95 -7.69 5.44
CA SER A 77 -9.41 -7.74 5.44
C SER A 77 -10.00 -6.40 5.83
N ASN A 78 -11.07 -5.96 5.15
CA ASN A 78 -11.70 -4.67 5.43
C ASN A 78 -12.18 -4.57 6.88
N SER A 79 -11.96 -3.42 7.50
CA SER A 79 -12.37 -3.12 8.86
C SER A 79 -12.67 -1.63 9.04
N SER A 80 -13.71 -1.32 9.81
CA SER A 80 -14.01 0.05 10.24
C SER A 80 -13.65 0.31 11.71
N ASP A 81 -13.08 -0.68 12.41
CA ASP A 81 -12.66 -0.57 13.81
C ASP A 81 -11.20 -0.10 13.90
N SER A 82 -11.01 1.18 14.19
CA SER A 82 -9.68 1.78 14.27
C SER A 82 -8.78 1.15 15.34
N GLN A 83 -9.34 0.73 16.47
CA GLN A 83 -8.56 0.11 17.56
C GLN A 83 -8.12 -1.30 17.17
N ALA A 84 -9.01 -2.08 16.57
CA ALA A 84 -8.67 -3.40 16.04
C ALA A 84 -7.58 -3.32 14.97
N ILE A 85 -7.67 -2.33 14.05
CA ILE A 85 -6.65 -2.11 13.01
C ILE A 85 -5.28 -1.79 13.62
N ILE A 86 -5.23 -0.87 14.59
CA ILE A 86 -3.98 -0.46 15.27
C ILE A 86 -3.37 -1.66 16.03
N ALA A 87 -4.18 -2.45 16.71
CA ALA A 87 -3.72 -3.57 17.54
C ALA A 87 -3.30 -4.81 16.75
N SER A 88 -3.86 -5.01 15.54
CA SER A 88 -3.65 -6.24 14.76
C SER A 88 -2.21 -6.36 14.27
N SER A 89 -1.75 -7.61 14.08
CA SER A 89 -0.45 -7.94 13.49
C SER A 89 -0.53 -8.26 11.99
N GLU A 90 -1.70 -8.07 11.37
CA GLU A 90 -1.88 -8.24 9.93
C GLU A 90 -1.05 -7.21 9.15
N ASN A 91 -0.66 -7.59 7.93
CA ASN A 91 0.05 -6.65 7.06
C ASN A 91 -0.89 -5.51 6.63
N LYS A 92 -0.35 -4.30 6.57
CA LYS A 92 -1.09 -3.09 6.21
C LYS A 92 -0.24 -2.19 5.32
N ARG A 93 -0.89 -1.30 4.59
CA ARG A 93 -0.24 -0.20 3.90
C ARG A 93 -0.99 1.09 4.14
N ILE A 94 -0.25 2.15 4.38
CA ILE A 94 -0.69 3.53 4.22
C ILE A 94 -0.01 4.09 2.97
N ALA A 95 -0.80 4.52 1.98
CA ALA A 95 -0.28 5.16 0.77
C ALA A 95 -0.77 6.61 0.71
N MET A 96 0.15 7.56 0.71
CA MET A 96 -0.12 8.99 0.57
C MET A 96 0.34 9.46 -0.79
N HIS A 97 -0.55 10.12 -1.54
CA HIS A 97 -0.24 10.79 -2.79
C HIS A 97 -0.42 12.30 -2.58
N PHE A 98 0.67 13.04 -2.70
CA PHE A 98 0.68 14.48 -2.43
C PHE A 98 0.09 15.24 -3.63
N VAL A 99 -0.80 16.17 -3.33
CA VAL A 99 -1.42 17.08 -4.31
C VAL A 99 -0.96 18.53 -4.07
N HIS A 100 -0.12 18.74 -3.08
CA HIS A 100 0.51 20.01 -2.74
C HIS A 100 1.95 19.73 -2.28
N GLU A 101 2.86 20.67 -2.54
CA GLU A 101 4.24 20.56 -2.07
C GLU A 101 4.33 20.76 -0.55
N VAL A 102 5.21 20.00 0.10
CA VAL A 102 5.46 20.11 1.54
C VAL A 102 6.95 19.94 1.80
N ASP A 103 7.55 20.91 2.48
CA ASP A 103 8.93 20.84 2.90
C ASP A 103 9.13 19.73 3.94
N ALA A 104 10.32 19.12 3.95
CA ALA A 104 10.68 18.06 4.90
C ALA A 104 10.48 18.46 6.36
N ASP A 105 10.77 19.70 6.71
CA ASP A 105 10.61 20.19 8.09
C ASP A 105 9.12 20.20 8.50
N LYS A 106 8.23 20.66 7.61
CA LYS A 106 6.78 20.61 7.87
C LYS A 106 6.24 19.18 7.97
N LEU A 107 6.81 18.24 7.18
CA LEU A 107 6.48 16.83 7.33
C LEU A 107 6.90 16.32 8.71
N ARG A 108 8.13 16.59 9.14
CA ARG A 108 8.66 16.19 10.46
C ARG A 108 7.85 16.78 11.61
N ASP A 109 7.49 18.05 11.50
CA ASP A 109 6.64 18.72 12.50
C ASP A 109 5.26 18.03 12.60
N GLY A 110 4.61 17.78 11.46
CA GLY A 110 3.32 17.12 11.41
C GLY A 110 3.35 15.68 11.95
N TRP A 111 4.42 14.91 11.65
CA TRP A 111 4.60 13.57 12.24
C TRP A 111 4.81 13.65 13.74
N THR A 112 5.66 14.56 14.20
CA THR A 112 5.96 14.75 15.61
C THR A 112 4.71 15.11 16.40
N GLU A 113 3.91 16.05 15.90
CA GLU A 113 2.59 16.41 16.47
C GLU A 113 1.66 15.20 16.51
N GLY A 114 1.56 14.46 15.41
CA GLY A 114 0.72 13.27 15.31
C GLY A 114 1.11 12.18 16.32
N PHE A 115 2.40 11.94 16.54
CA PHE A 115 2.88 11.03 17.60
C PHE A 115 2.55 11.56 18.99
N GLN A 116 2.78 12.84 19.28
CA GLN A 116 2.49 13.46 20.59
C GLN A 116 1.00 13.39 20.94
N ASP A 117 0.14 13.60 19.96
CA ASP A 117 -1.29 13.65 20.17
C ASP A 117 -1.95 12.27 20.31
N ASN A 118 -1.34 11.22 19.75
CA ASN A 118 -2.01 9.93 19.61
C ASN A 118 -1.25 8.75 20.24
N SER A 119 -0.02 8.94 20.76
CA SER A 119 0.76 7.86 21.38
C SER A 119 0.83 8.03 22.88
N ALA A 120 0.58 6.95 23.62
CA ALA A 120 0.65 6.95 25.08
C ALA A 120 2.09 7.02 25.61
N ASP A 121 3.07 6.48 24.88
CA ASP A 121 4.49 6.45 25.26
C ASP A 121 5.40 6.89 24.11
N VAL A 122 5.45 8.19 23.88
CA VAL A 122 6.36 8.81 22.90
C VAL A 122 7.83 8.65 23.32
N ALA A 123 8.10 8.62 24.63
CA ALA A 123 9.46 8.49 25.15
C ALA A 123 10.07 7.13 24.83
N GLY A 124 9.28 6.05 24.94
CA GLY A 124 9.70 4.70 24.66
C GLY A 124 10.00 4.38 23.21
N ILE A 125 9.50 5.23 22.26
CA ILE A 125 9.73 5.07 20.81
C ILE A 125 10.49 6.25 20.20
N LYS A 126 11.19 7.03 21.02
CA LYS A 126 11.87 8.26 20.58
C LYS A 126 12.93 8.01 19.49
N ALA A 127 13.64 6.90 19.58
CA ALA A 127 14.69 6.54 18.63
C ALA A 127 14.08 6.21 17.24
N GLU A 128 12.97 5.49 17.22
CA GLU A 128 12.21 5.12 16.02
C GLU A 128 11.60 6.36 15.36
N ILE A 129 11.03 7.28 16.16
CA ILE A 129 10.52 8.57 15.68
C ILE A 129 11.65 9.40 15.05
N ALA A 130 12.82 9.46 15.69
CA ALA A 130 13.97 10.20 15.15
C ALA A 130 14.42 9.60 13.80
N LYS A 131 14.48 8.28 13.69
CA LYS A 131 14.84 7.56 12.47
C LYS A 131 13.79 7.81 11.37
N PHE A 132 12.51 7.75 11.69
CA PHE A 132 11.40 8.03 10.78
C PHE A 132 11.48 9.47 10.25
N ASN A 133 11.67 10.44 11.13
CA ASN A 133 11.81 11.85 10.74
C ASN A 133 13.05 12.09 9.87
N ALA A 134 14.16 11.38 10.12
CA ALA A 134 15.38 11.48 9.31
C ALA A 134 15.17 10.96 7.87
N SER A 135 14.20 10.07 7.65
CA SER A 135 13.84 9.56 6.32
C SER A 135 13.08 10.58 5.47
N MET A 136 12.51 11.64 6.08
CA MET A 136 11.68 12.60 5.38
C MET A 136 12.51 13.57 4.53
N ARG A 137 11.99 13.89 3.35
CA ARG A 137 12.51 14.85 2.38
C ARG A 137 11.39 15.72 1.84
N ASP A 138 11.72 16.80 1.17
CA ASP A 138 10.73 17.62 0.46
C ASP A 138 9.95 16.77 -0.52
N VAL A 139 8.63 16.97 -0.56
CA VAL A 139 7.73 16.34 -1.52
C VAL A 139 7.02 17.40 -2.35
N LYS A 140 6.75 17.06 -3.60
CA LYS A 140 6.03 17.90 -4.56
C LYS A 140 4.66 17.30 -4.85
N SER A 141 3.82 18.08 -5.52
CA SER A 141 2.58 17.52 -6.10
C SER A 141 2.94 16.40 -7.10
N GLY A 142 2.32 15.24 -6.93
CA GLY A 142 2.60 14.02 -7.68
C GLY A 142 3.48 13.01 -6.94
N ASP A 143 4.23 13.43 -5.91
CA ASP A 143 5.05 12.53 -5.11
C ASP A 143 4.20 11.65 -4.19
N SER A 144 4.77 10.52 -3.77
CA SER A 144 4.14 9.57 -2.86
C SER A 144 5.03 9.23 -1.68
N ILE A 145 4.41 9.04 -0.51
CA ILE A 145 5.00 8.36 0.65
C ILE A 145 4.13 7.15 0.96
N VAL A 146 4.76 5.98 0.98
CA VAL A 146 4.09 4.72 1.32
C VAL A 146 4.76 4.14 2.57
N LEU A 147 3.92 3.71 3.51
CA LEU A 147 4.33 3.02 4.73
C LEU A 147 3.78 1.61 4.69
N ASP A 148 4.67 0.61 4.61
CA ASP A 148 4.32 -0.80 4.62
C ASP A 148 4.61 -1.41 5.99
N PHE A 149 3.57 -1.99 6.58
CA PHE A 149 3.60 -2.62 7.90
C PHE A 149 3.62 -4.14 7.72
N SER A 150 4.71 -4.80 8.14
CA SER A 150 4.86 -6.25 8.03
C SER A 150 5.67 -6.80 9.21
N GLY A 151 5.14 -7.84 9.87
CA GLY A 151 5.76 -8.34 11.10
C GLY A 151 5.79 -7.24 12.17
N ASP A 152 7.00 -6.84 12.59
CA ASP A 152 7.24 -5.74 13.52
C ASP A 152 7.95 -4.53 12.88
N THR A 153 7.96 -4.46 11.53
CA THR A 153 8.66 -3.41 10.78
C THR A 153 7.70 -2.46 10.06
N VAL A 154 8.15 -1.22 9.88
CA VAL A 154 7.56 -0.23 8.98
C VAL A 154 8.61 0.10 7.92
N ASP A 155 8.33 -0.24 6.66
CA ASP A 155 9.11 0.20 5.53
C ASP A 155 8.63 1.60 5.10
N VAL A 156 9.56 2.54 4.97
CA VAL A 156 9.30 3.89 4.45
C VAL A 156 9.73 3.92 2.98
N VAL A 157 8.78 4.13 2.09
CA VAL A 157 9.00 4.19 0.64
C VAL A 157 8.59 5.57 0.13
N ILE A 158 9.46 6.25 -0.60
CA ILE A 158 9.18 7.55 -1.21
C ILE A 158 9.43 7.42 -2.72
N ASN A 159 8.42 7.71 -3.53
CA ASN A 159 8.49 7.60 -5.00
C ASN A 159 9.06 6.24 -5.44
N ASP A 160 8.44 5.16 -4.97
CA ASP A 160 8.81 3.75 -5.24
C ASP A 160 10.20 3.33 -4.75
N THR A 161 10.94 4.21 -4.07
CA THR A 161 12.25 3.90 -3.50
C THR A 161 12.12 3.68 -1.99
N ARG A 162 12.50 2.48 -1.51
CA ARG A 162 12.59 2.23 -0.07
C ARG A 162 13.73 3.05 0.52
N ILE A 163 13.40 3.93 1.47
CA ILE A 163 14.34 4.83 2.13
C ILE A 163 14.87 4.20 3.41
N ASP A 164 13.99 3.57 4.19
CA ASP A 164 14.33 2.99 5.48
C ASP A 164 13.37 1.87 5.89
N THR A 165 13.79 1.08 6.87
CA THR A 165 12.98 0.08 7.59
C THR A 165 13.17 0.31 9.08
N ILE A 166 12.06 0.54 9.79
CA ILE A 166 12.05 0.83 11.22
C ILE A 166 11.35 -0.31 11.93
N THR A 167 12.02 -0.89 12.93
CA THR A 167 11.51 -2.04 13.68
C THR A 167 10.93 -1.58 15.01
N GLY A 168 9.80 -2.14 15.39
CA GLY A 168 9.18 -1.92 16.69
C GLY A 168 7.65 -1.91 16.62
N LYS A 169 7.01 -2.86 17.30
CA LYS A 169 5.53 -2.95 17.30
C LYS A 169 4.87 -1.71 17.91
N ALA A 170 5.43 -1.16 18.98
CA ALA A 170 4.92 0.08 19.57
C ALA A 170 5.01 1.26 18.60
N PHE A 171 6.09 1.34 17.83
CA PHE A 171 6.25 2.34 16.78
C PHE A 171 5.22 2.16 15.66
N GLN A 172 4.99 0.91 15.17
CA GLN A 172 3.96 0.64 14.17
C GLN A 172 2.58 1.14 14.62
N GLN A 173 2.20 0.83 15.87
CA GLN A 173 0.92 1.23 16.45
C GLN A 173 0.83 2.76 16.55
N ALA A 174 1.92 3.41 16.96
CA ALA A 174 1.99 4.86 17.04
C ALA A 174 1.85 5.54 15.68
N VAL A 175 2.49 5.01 14.62
CA VAL A 175 2.34 5.52 13.25
C VAL A 175 0.89 5.41 12.78
N LEU A 176 0.24 4.24 12.95
CA LEU A 176 -1.16 4.05 12.58
C LEU A 176 -2.09 5.00 13.36
N ALA A 177 -1.78 5.23 14.65
CA ALA A 177 -2.57 6.10 15.52
C ALA A 177 -2.59 7.57 15.05
N ILE A 178 -1.61 8.03 14.28
CA ILE A 178 -1.60 9.38 13.70
C ILE A 178 -2.94 9.66 12.96
N TRP A 179 -3.42 8.69 12.17
CA TRP A 179 -4.67 8.85 11.41
C TRP A 179 -5.87 8.16 12.05
N LEU A 180 -5.66 7.08 12.79
CA LEU A 180 -6.72 6.24 13.35
C LEU A 180 -6.99 6.52 14.83
N GLY A 181 -6.12 7.27 15.49
CA GLY A 181 -6.20 7.61 16.91
C GLY A 181 -7.29 8.63 17.24
N PRO A 182 -7.33 9.10 18.51
CA PRO A 182 -8.37 10.01 18.99
C PRO A 182 -8.26 11.43 18.43
N LYS A 183 -7.06 11.86 17.98
CA LYS A 183 -6.82 13.18 17.42
C LYS A 183 -6.22 13.08 16.00
N PRO A 184 -7.00 12.60 15.00
CA PRO A 184 -6.52 12.53 13.64
C PRO A 184 -6.30 13.92 13.04
N PRO A 185 -5.49 14.06 11.99
CA PRO A 185 -5.28 15.34 11.31
C PRO A 185 -6.57 16.03 10.87
N ASN A 186 -7.59 15.27 10.49
CA ASN A 186 -8.99 15.71 10.34
C ASN A 186 -9.92 14.47 10.38
N GLU A 187 -11.08 14.62 11.02
CA GLU A 187 -12.02 13.53 11.24
C GLU A 187 -12.56 12.93 9.92
N ALA A 188 -12.85 13.76 8.92
CA ALA A 188 -13.33 13.29 7.62
C ALA A 188 -12.31 12.37 6.92
N LEU A 189 -11.00 12.62 7.08
CA LEU A 189 -9.96 11.73 6.59
C LEU A 189 -10.03 10.38 7.29
N LYS A 190 -10.12 10.37 8.63
CA LYS A 190 -10.23 9.14 9.42
C LYS A 190 -11.45 8.32 9.01
N GLN A 191 -12.62 8.95 8.90
CA GLN A 191 -13.84 8.26 8.46
C GLN A 191 -13.66 7.69 7.04
N GLY A 192 -13.08 8.45 6.13
CA GLY A 192 -12.85 8.01 4.76
C GLY A 192 -11.95 6.79 4.66
N ILE A 193 -10.81 6.74 5.37
CA ILE A 193 -9.91 5.56 5.35
C ILE A 193 -10.48 4.36 6.09
N LEU A 194 -11.46 4.56 6.99
CA LEU A 194 -12.23 3.50 7.64
C LEU A 194 -13.40 2.99 6.78
N GLY A 195 -13.60 3.52 5.56
CA GLY A 195 -14.67 3.11 4.67
C GLY A 195 -16.06 3.58 5.11
N ARG A 196 -16.15 4.73 5.79
CA ARG A 196 -17.37 5.31 6.35
C ARG A 196 -17.75 6.61 5.66
#